data_4da418cd73f56626129861059920bead
#
_entry.id   4da418cd73f56626129861059920bead
#
_cell.length_a   1.000
_cell.length_b   1.000
_cell.length_c   1.000
_cell.angle_alpha   90.00
_cell.angle_beta   90.00
_cell.angle_gamma   90.00
#
_symmetry.space_group_name_H-M   'P 1'
#
loop_
_entity.id
_entity.type
_entity.pdbx_description
1 polymer ?
#
loop_
_entity_poly.entity_id
_entity_poly.type
_entity_poly.pdbx_seq_one_letter_code
_entity_poly.pdbx_strand_id
1 'polypeptide(L)'
;MKSVISIGNQDFISIRKNNCFYIDKTDFIREWWDNQDSVTLITRPRRFGKTLNMSMVEYFFSENHSECSKYFEDLVIWKEERFRKLQGTYPVISLSFADIKATTYETARRAVIRKLVKLYSTFEFVKSSKVLNEKDRAYFDSVEENMSDDAAAVAVNYLSDYLSRYYGKKVIILLDEYDTPLQESYIHGYWENLTAFIRSLFNSTFKTNPYMERGLLTGITRVSKESIFSDLNNLEVVTTTSEKYSGSFGFTEEEVFHALEENGLSDEKGTVRYWYDGFSFGKRKDIYNPWSITKYLDTGEYGTYWADTSGNMLISNLIRRSPAKIKTEMEDLLNGRVICTELDEQVIFEQLGRKRGAIWSLMLASGYLKVDRYEMDNRTGKRQYDLKVTNHETMLMFEQMIEDWFTEEDSAYGNFKDALLAGDLDYMNQFMNQVALQTFSSFDTGGKPSEELEPERFYHGFVLGLIVDLAGKYRITSNRESGFGRYDVVMEPLKENLDAIVMEFKVQNTSKEKSLEETVEHALRQIQEKQYDTELLARGIAKERIRYYGFAFRGKKVLIGN
;
A
#
# COMPACT_ATOMS: atom_id res chain seq x y z
N MET A 1 -13.71 27.51 18.83
CA MET A 1 -14.42 26.22 19.02
C MET A 1 -13.63 25.16 18.29
N LYS A 2 -13.45 23.98 18.90
CA LYS A 2 -12.77 22.86 18.23
C LYS A 2 -13.57 22.46 16.99
N SER A 3 -12.91 22.38 15.81
CA SER A 3 -13.57 21.95 14.58
C SER A 3 -14.06 20.50 14.73
N VAL A 4 -15.20 20.18 14.16
CA VAL A 4 -15.71 18.80 14.15
C VAL A 4 -14.87 17.95 13.21
N ILE A 5 -14.36 16.83 13.68
CA ILE A 5 -13.62 15.89 12.83
C ILE A 5 -14.61 14.95 12.16
N SER A 6 -14.74 15.07 10.84
CA SER A 6 -15.68 14.27 10.04
C SER A 6 -14.95 13.11 9.39
N ILE A 7 -15.00 11.94 10.05
CA ILE A 7 -14.33 10.74 9.54
C ILE A 7 -15.04 10.19 8.29
N GLY A 8 -14.26 9.97 7.21
CA GLY A 8 -14.76 9.35 5.97
C GLY A 8 -15.49 10.29 5.01
N ASN A 9 -15.68 11.55 5.36
CA ASN A 9 -16.25 12.53 4.44
C ASN A 9 -15.22 12.87 3.34
N GLN A 10 -15.60 12.69 2.09
CA GLN A 10 -14.75 12.91 0.90
C GLN A 10 -15.29 14.01 -0.01
N ASP A 11 -16.37 14.67 0.39
CA ASP A 11 -16.97 15.76 -0.34
C ASP A 11 -16.49 17.11 0.20
N PHE A 12 -15.80 17.88 -0.63
CA PHE A 12 -15.20 19.14 -0.26
C PHE A 12 -16.23 20.15 0.29
N ILE A 13 -17.38 20.30 -0.41
CA ILE A 13 -18.40 21.24 0.01
C ILE A 13 -19.06 20.82 1.33
N SER A 14 -19.29 19.53 1.52
CA SER A 14 -19.82 19.00 2.79
C SER A 14 -18.90 19.34 3.96
N ILE A 15 -17.59 19.17 3.80
CA ILE A 15 -16.58 19.52 4.82
C ILE A 15 -16.61 21.01 5.11
N ARG A 16 -16.59 21.86 4.09
CA ARG A 16 -16.56 23.32 4.23
C ARG A 16 -17.86 23.88 4.80
N LYS A 17 -19.00 23.39 4.30
CA LYS A 17 -20.35 23.82 4.74
C LYS A 17 -20.60 23.53 6.22
N ASN A 18 -20.10 22.39 6.71
CA ASN A 18 -20.28 21.97 8.10
C ASN A 18 -19.15 22.41 9.04
N ASN A 19 -18.21 23.25 8.57
CA ASN A 19 -17.03 23.70 9.32
C ASN A 19 -16.26 22.54 9.97
N CYS A 20 -16.13 21.44 9.23
CA CYS A 20 -15.32 20.30 9.68
C CYS A 20 -13.83 20.64 9.60
N PHE A 21 -13.02 19.90 10.35
CA PHE A 21 -11.57 19.97 10.25
C PHE A 21 -11.13 19.76 8.80
N TYR A 22 -10.34 20.69 8.29
CA TYR A 22 -9.82 20.70 6.93
C TYR A 22 -8.45 21.35 6.87
N ILE A 23 -7.51 20.69 6.23
CA ILE A 23 -6.20 21.26 5.90
C ILE A 23 -6.24 21.74 4.46
N ASP A 24 -5.96 23.02 4.23
CA ASP A 24 -6.05 23.64 2.91
C ASP A 24 -5.04 23.05 1.92
N LYS A 25 -5.54 22.39 0.90
CA LYS A 25 -4.78 21.83 -0.23
C LYS A 25 -5.13 22.50 -1.56
N THR A 26 -5.78 23.66 -1.53
CA THR A 26 -6.19 24.36 -2.76
C THR A 26 -5.02 24.86 -3.60
N ASP A 27 -3.81 24.91 -3.05
CA ASP A 27 -2.58 25.17 -3.80
C ASP A 27 -2.33 24.14 -4.91
N PHE A 28 -2.87 22.92 -4.74
CA PHE A 28 -2.89 21.90 -5.79
C PHE A 28 -3.57 22.38 -7.07
N ILE A 29 -4.69 23.13 -6.95
CA ILE A 29 -5.41 23.68 -8.10
C ILE A 29 -4.49 24.63 -8.87
N ARG A 30 -3.76 25.50 -8.14
CA ARG A 30 -2.80 26.44 -8.74
C ARG A 30 -1.69 25.70 -9.47
N GLU A 31 -1.01 24.80 -8.78
CA GLU A 31 0.10 24.03 -9.36
C GLU A 31 -0.33 23.25 -10.60
N TRP A 32 -1.46 22.54 -10.52
CA TRP A 32 -1.98 21.75 -11.63
C TRP A 32 -2.36 22.62 -12.83
N TRP A 33 -2.97 23.76 -12.57
CA TRP A 33 -3.35 24.69 -13.62
C TRP A 33 -2.15 25.34 -14.31
N ASP A 34 -1.16 25.76 -13.54
CA ASP A 34 0.03 26.45 -14.04
C ASP A 34 0.99 25.52 -14.79
N ASN A 35 1.06 24.25 -14.42
CA ASN A 35 1.90 23.27 -15.10
C ASN A 35 1.46 22.98 -16.54
N GLN A 36 0.23 23.23 -16.92
CA GLN A 36 -0.32 23.06 -18.27
C GLN A 36 -0.18 21.64 -18.87
N ASP A 37 -0.05 20.61 -18.03
CA ASP A 37 -0.04 19.22 -18.50
C ASP A 37 -1.40 18.87 -19.09
N SER A 38 -1.41 18.23 -20.28
CA SER A 38 -2.67 17.85 -20.96
C SER A 38 -3.44 16.81 -20.16
N VAL A 39 -2.75 15.78 -19.67
CA VAL A 39 -3.31 14.74 -18.81
C VAL A 39 -2.34 14.47 -17.68
N THR A 40 -2.82 14.52 -16.44
CA THR A 40 -2.03 14.23 -15.25
C THR A 40 -2.57 12.98 -14.56
N LEU A 41 -1.71 11.99 -14.33
CA LEU A 41 -2.00 10.84 -13.49
C LEU A 41 -1.26 11.00 -12.16
N ILE A 42 -2.00 11.02 -11.07
CA ILE A 42 -1.44 11.09 -9.71
C ILE A 42 -1.64 9.76 -9.02
N THR A 43 -0.53 9.12 -8.67
CA THR A 43 -0.55 7.92 -7.87
C THR A 43 -0.06 8.22 -6.44
N ARG A 44 -0.92 7.96 -5.47
CA ARG A 44 -0.65 8.11 -4.04
C ARG A 44 -1.27 6.92 -3.29
N PRO A 45 -0.75 6.55 -2.13
CA PRO A 45 -1.34 5.51 -1.30
C PRO A 45 -2.82 5.76 -1.00
N ARG A 46 -3.51 4.75 -0.51
CA ARG A 46 -4.91 4.89 -0.06
C ARG A 46 -5.00 5.90 1.08
N ARG A 47 -6.15 6.60 1.18
CA ARG A 47 -6.45 7.58 2.24
C ARG A 47 -5.55 8.82 2.29
N PHE A 48 -4.87 9.15 1.19
CA PHE A 48 -4.05 10.38 1.06
C PHE A 48 -4.82 11.58 0.49
N GLY A 49 -6.14 11.59 0.58
CA GLY A 49 -6.97 12.72 0.18
C GLY A 49 -7.20 12.84 -1.33
N LYS A 50 -6.92 11.80 -2.14
CA LYS A 50 -7.12 11.83 -3.60
C LYS A 50 -8.55 12.21 -3.98
N THR A 51 -9.53 11.48 -3.50
CA THR A 51 -10.97 11.72 -3.78
C THR A 51 -11.43 13.09 -3.29
N LEU A 52 -10.95 13.55 -2.11
CA LEU A 52 -11.27 14.87 -1.59
C LEU A 52 -10.70 15.98 -2.49
N ASN A 53 -9.44 15.85 -2.94
CA ASN A 53 -8.85 16.79 -3.88
C ASN A 53 -9.54 16.75 -5.25
N MET A 54 -9.98 15.59 -5.73
CA MET A 54 -10.79 15.49 -6.95
C MET A 54 -12.13 16.23 -6.80
N SER A 55 -12.82 16.05 -5.68
CA SER A 55 -14.04 16.78 -5.33
C SER A 55 -13.79 18.29 -5.28
N MET A 56 -12.69 18.71 -4.64
CA MET A 56 -12.27 20.12 -4.57
C MET A 56 -12.05 20.71 -5.98
N VAL A 57 -11.35 20.00 -6.86
CA VAL A 57 -11.10 20.42 -8.26
C VAL A 57 -12.41 20.51 -9.05
N GLU A 58 -13.30 19.54 -8.89
CA GLU A 58 -14.62 19.53 -9.52
C GLU A 58 -15.43 20.77 -9.13
N TYR A 59 -15.60 21.03 -7.83
CA TYR A 59 -16.34 22.19 -7.32
C TYR A 59 -15.68 23.53 -7.66
N PHE A 60 -14.34 23.53 -7.83
CA PHE A 60 -13.65 24.75 -8.22
C PHE A 60 -13.90 25.11 -9.69
N PHE A 61 -13.80 24.14 -10.62
CA PHE A 61 -13.86 24.45 -12.04
C PHE A 61 -15.28 24.39 -12.63
N SER A 62 -16.15 23.53 -12.08
CA SER A 62 -17.44 23.23 -12.69
C SER A 62 -18.38 24.43 -12.73
N GLU A 63 -18.86 24.77 -13.91
CA GLU A 63 -19.89 25.79 -14.12
C GLU A 63 -21.20 25.42 -13.39
N ASN A 64 -21.50 24.13 -13.25
CA ASN A 64 -22.64 23.64 -12.48
C ASN A 64 -22.53 23.95 -10.98
N HIS A 65 -21.35 24.40 -10.51
CA HIS A 65 -21.03 24.71 -9.11
C HIS A 65 -20.49 26.12 -8.94
N SER A 66 -20.82 27.04 -9.86
CA SER A 66 -20.36 28.43 -9.80
C SER A 66 -20.76 29.16 -8.51
N GLU A 67 -21.88 28.78 -7.88
CA GLU A 67 -22.35 29.30 -6.59
C GLU A 67 -21.51 28.83 -5.38
N CYS A 68 -20.61 27.88 -5.58
CA CYS A 68 -19.76 27.35 -4.52
C CYS A 68 -18.53 28.22 -4.20
N SER A 69 -18.34 29.36 -4.88
CA SER A 69 -17.21 30.30 -4.68
C SER A 69 -16.94 30.64 -3.22
N LYS A 70 -18.01 30.87 -2.43
CA LYS A 70 -17.94 31.21 -1.00
C LYS A 70 -17.20 30.20 -0.13
N TYR A 71 -17.09 28.94 -0.55
CA TYR A 71 -16.38 27.91 0.19
C TYR A 71 -14.87 27.88 -0.06
N PHE A 72 -14.39 28.75 -0.97
CA PHE A 72 -12.98 28.93 -1.30
C PHE A 72 -12.41 30.26 -0.77
N GLU A 73 -13.25 31.20 -0.31
CA GLU A 73 -12.88 32.61 -0.02
C GLU A 73 -11.78 32.75 1.04
N ASP A 74 -11.72 31.88 2.02
CA ASP A 74 -10.70 31.87 3.09
C ASP A 74 -9.48 30.99 2.76
N LEU A 75 -9.45 30.34 1.61
CA LEU A 75 -8.41 29.39 1.21
C LEU A 75 -7.32 30.07 0.36
N VAL A 76 -6.17 29.41 0.29
CA VAL A 76 -4.97 29.96 -0.38
C VAL A 76 -5.22 30.30 -1.85
N ILE A 77 -5.96 29.47 -2.57
CA ILE A 77 -6.29 29.70 -3.99
C ILE A 77 -7.02 31.02 -4.23
N TRP A 78 -7.80 31.47 -3.26
CA TRP A 78 -8.62 32.69 -3.40
C TRP A 78 -7.81 33.97 -3.31
N LYS A 79 -6.56 33.91 -2.84
CA LYS A 79 -5.67 35.09 -2.76
C LYS A 79 -5.34 35.67 -4.14
N GLU A 80 -5.37 34.85 -5.19
CA GLU A 80 -5.05 35.29 -6.55
C GLU A 80 -6.31 35.58 -7.38
N GLU A 81 -6.42 36.81 -7.88
CA GLU A 81 -7.60 37.27 -8.65
C GLU A 81 -7.86 36.43 -9.91
N ARG A 82 -6.80 35.93 -10.56
CA ARG A 82 -6.94 35.08 -11.76
C ARG A 82 -7.69 33.78 -11.48
N PHE A 83 -7.51 33.20 -10.29
CA PHE A 83 -8.21 31.98 -9.91
C PHE A 83 -9.65 32.27 -9.45
N ARG A 84 -9.91 33.43 -8.81
CA ARG A 84 -11.28 33.86 -8.55
C ARG A 84 -12.11 33.99 -9.83
N LYS A 85 -11.50 34.52 -10.93
CA LYS A 85 -12.15 34.61 -12.25
C LYS A 85 -12.29 33.27 -12.96
N LEU A 86 -11.51 32.28 -12.59
CA LEU A 86 -11.49 30.95 -13.19
C LEU A 86 -12.51 30.01 -12.55
N GLN A 87 -12.89 30.27 -11.28
CA GLN A 87 -13.83 29.45 -10.54
C GLN A 87 -15.19 29.39 -11.23
N GLY A 88 -15.76 28.17 -11.34
CA GLY A 88 -17.08 27.93 -11.88
C GLY A 88 -17.22 28.25 -13.38
N THR A 89 -16.17 28.08 -14.19
CA THR A 89 -16.20 28.51 -15.60
C THR A 89 -15.97 27.42 -16.62
N TYR A 90 -15.80 26.16 -16.22
CA TYR A 90 -15.57 25.03 -17.13
C TYR A 90 -16.68 23.97 -17.03
N PRO A 91 -17.06 23.34 -18.13
CA PRO A 91 -17.75 22.05 -18.03
C PRO A 91 -16.79 20.99 -17.48
N VAL A 92 -17.24 20.21 -16.50
CA VAL A 92 -16.46 19.16 -15.86
C VAL A 92 -17.17 17.83 -16.01
N ILE A 93 -16.46 16.84 -16.53
CA ILE A 93 -16.86 15.42 -16.55
C ILE A 93 -16.14 14.75 -15.39
N SER A 94 -16.87 14.22 -14.42
CA SER A 94 -16.32 13.55 -13.23
C SER A 94 -16.80 12.11 -13.16
N LEU A 95 -15.84 11.17 -13.06
CA LEU A 95 -16.08 9.74 -12.96
C LEU A 95 -15.26 9.16 -11.80
N SER A 96 -15.80 8.13 -11.13
CA SER A 96 -15.06 7.36 -10.14
C SER A 96 -15.26 5.86 -10.36
N PHE A 97 -14.18 5.12 -10.34
CA PHE A 97 -14.16 3.66 -10.45
C PHE A 97 -13.96 2.95 -9.09
N ALA A 98 -14.01 3.70 -7.99
CA ALA A 98 -13.75 3.20 -6.63
C ALA A 98 -14.63 2.02 -6.20
N ASP A 99 -15.87 1.95 -6.67
CA ASP A 99 -16.85 0.90 -6.35
C ASP A 99 -16.90 -0.26 -7.37
N ILE A 100 -16.04 -0.23 -8.40
CA ILE A 100 -15.99 -1.31 -9.40
C ILE A 100 -15.09 -2.44 -8.89
N LYS A 101 -15.66 -3.24 -7.99
CA LYS A 101 -15.05 -4.45 -7.42
C LYS A 101 -15.84 -5.67 -7.89
N ALA A 102 -15.42 -6.24 -9.00
CA ALA A 102 -16.13 -7.33 -9.66
C ALA A 102 -15.24 -8.58 -9.76
N THR A 103 -15.86 -9.75 -9.70
CA THR A 103 -15.17 -11.04 -9.79
C THR A 103 -15.14 -11.61 -11.21
N THR A 104 -15.87 -11.00 -12.16
CA THR A 104 -15.90 -11.42 -13.57
C THR A 104 -15.82 -10.23 -14.52
N TYR A 105 -15.35 -10.46 -15.74
CA TYR A 105 -15.27 -9.44 -16.79
C TYR A 105 -16.63 -8.81 -17.08
N GLU A 106 -17.68 -9.63 -17.22
CA GLU A 106 -19.03 -9.17 -17.57
C GLU A 106 -19.60 -8.22 -16.52
N THR A 107 -19.37 -8.52 -15.24
CA THR A 107 -19.82 -7.65 -14.14
C THR A 107 -19.00 -6.37 -14.06
N ALA A 108 -17.69 -6.43 -14.26
CA ALA A 108 -16.82 -5.25 -14.32
C ALA A 108 -17.20 -4.33 -15.48
N ARG A 109 -17.34 -4.89 -16.69
CA ARG A 109 -17.77 -4.17 -17.89
C ARG A 109 -19.10 -3.47 -17.68
N ARG A 110 -20.10 -4.20 -17.17
CA ARG A 110 -21.42 -3.63 -16.88
C ARG A 110 -21.35 -2.49 -15.86
N ALA A 111 -20.52 -2.61 -14.84
CA ALA A 111 -20.32 -1.56 -13.85
C ALA A 111 -19.72 -0.28 -14.48
N VAL A 112 -18.72 -0.40 -15.36
CA VAL A 112 -18.19 0.75 -16.12
C VAL A 112 -19.28 1.38 -16.99
N ILE A 113 -20.02 0.58 -17.73
CA ILE A 113 -21.12 1.08 -18.59
C ILE A 113 -22.18 1.83 -17.76
N ARG A 114 -22.57 1.32 -16.61
CA ARG A 114 -23.51 2.02 -15.70
C ARG A 114 -22.99 3.39 -15.26
N LYS A 115 -21.67 3.54 -15.05
CA LYS A 115 -21.09 4.86 -14.78
C LYS A 115 -21.28 5.80 -15.96
N LEU A 116 -21.06 5.32 -17.18
CA LEU A 116 -21.27 6.12 -18.39
C LEU A 116 -22.74 6.50 -18.58
N VAL A 117 -23.68 5.57 -18.39
CA VAL A 117 -25.13 5.84 -18.44
C VAL A 117 -25.53 6.90 -17.40
N LYS A 118 -25.05 6.74 -16.15
CA LYS A 118 -25.31 7.74 -15.10
C LYS A 118 -24.72 9.10 -15.44
N LEU A 119 -23.51 9.14 -16.01
CA LEU A 119 -22.88 10.37 -16.46
C LEU A 119 -23.73 11.09 -17.52
N TYR A 120 -24.21 10.37 -18.53
CA TYR A 120 -25.10 10.93 -19.57
C TYR A 120 -26.40 11.47 -18.98
N SER A 121 -27.01 10.76 -18.02
CA SER A 121 -28.19 11.23 -17.29
C SER A 121 -27.99 12.56 -16.57
N THR A 122 -26.78 12.79 -16.04
CA THR A 122 -26.43 14.08 -15.39
C THR A 122 -26.48 15.25 -16.38
N PHE A 123 -26.17 14.99 -17.65
CA PHE A 123 -26.13 16.00 -18.71
C PHE A 123 -27.33 15.90 -19.69
N GLU A 124 -28.46 15.31 -19.27
CA GLU A 124 -29.68 15.16 -20.11
C GLU A 124 -30.16 16.50 -20.67
N PHE A 125 -29.94 17.61 -19.98
CA PHE A 125 -30.34 18.96 -20.44
C PHE A 125 -29.64 19.35 -21.75
N VAL A 126 -28.44 18.83 -22.04
CA VAL A 126 -27.69 19.10 -23.28
C VAL A 126 -28.40 18.47 -24.47
N LYS A 127 -29.03 17.30 -24.31
CA LYS A 127 -29.82 16.61 -25.35
C LYS A 127 -31.00 17.48 -25.84
N SER A 128 -31.65 18.20 -24.92
CA SER A 128 -32.77 19.07 -25.21
C SER A 128 -32.35 20.41 -25.84
N SER A 129 -31.06 20.69 -25.90
CA SER A 129 -30.54 21.93 -26.46
C SER A 129 -30.54 21.94 -27.99
N LYS A 130 -30.32 23.13 -28.58
CA LYS A 130 -30.19 23.29 -30.04
C LYS A 130 -28.80 22.93 -30.60
N VAL A 131 -27.83 22.64 -29.73
CA VAL A 131 -26.46 22.34 -30.16
C VAL A 131 -26.30 20.92 -30.70
N LEU A 132 -27.21 19.99 -30.31
CA LEU A 132 -27.19 18.61 -30.81
C LEU A 132 -28.08 18.47 -32.04
N ASN A 133 -27.52 17.86 -33.10
CA ASN A 133 -28.28 17.42 -34.25
C ASN A 133 -28.99 16.07 -34.00
N GLU A 134 -29.76 15.57 -34.97
CA GLU A 134 -30.48 14.30 -34.83
C GLU A 134 -29.57 13.09 -34.58
N LYS A 135 -28.41 13.04 -35.25
CA LYS A 135 -27.44 11.93 -35.07
C LYS A 135 -26.84 11.97 -33.68
N ASP A 136 -26.51 13.16 -33.19
CA ASP A 136 -25.98 13.34 -31.83
C ASP A 136 -26.98 12.84 -30.79
N ARG A 137 -28.27 13.21 -30.95
CA ARG A 137 -29.34 12.74 -30.05
C ARG A 137 -29.53 11.24 -30.11
N ALA A 138 -29.48 10.67 -31.31
CA ALA A 138 -29.58 9.21 -31.50
C ALA A 138 -28.45 8.48 -30.79
N TYR A 139 -27.20 9.00 -30.90
CA TYR A 139 -26.08 8.42 -30.14
C TYR A 139 -26.29 8.65 -28.63
N PHE A 140 -26.67 9.83 -28.18
CA PHE A 140 -26.93 10.12 -26.77
C PHE A 140 -27.92 9.11 -26.17
N ASP A 141 -29.00 8.78 -26.91
CA ASP A 141 -30.01 7.80 -26.52
C ASP A 141 -29.53 6.36 -26.56
N SER A 142 -28.50 6.06 -27.37
CA SER A 142 -27.90 4.73 -27.45
C SER A 142 -26.97 4.39 -26.28
N VAL A 143 -26.66 5.38 -25.43
CA VAL A 143 -25.83 5.15 -24.22
C VAL A 143 -26.68 4.52 -23.13
N GLU A 144 -26.80 3.20 -23.16
CA GLU A 144 -27.59 2.36 -22.27
C GLU A 144 -26.82 1.13 -21.79
N GLU A 145 -27.34 0.37 -20.81
CA GLU A 145 -26.62 -0.74 -20.18
C GLU A 145 -26.17 -1.85 -21.13
N ASN A 146 -26.83 -2.02 -22.27
CA ASN A 146 -26.55 -3.06 -23.26
C ASN A 146 -25.72 -2.56 -24.45
N MET A 147 -25.20 -1.32 -24.41
CA MET A 147 -24.35 -0.79 -25.49
C MET A 147 -23.10 -1.64 -25.75
N SER A 148 -22.62 -1.60 -27.00
CA SER A 148 -21.40 -2.32 -27.40
C SER A 148 -20.12 -1.69 -26.79
N ASP A 149 -19.03 -2.45 -26.79
CA ASP A 149 -17.72 -1.94 -26.35
C ASP A 149 -17.23 -0.76 -27.18
N ASP A 150 -17.47 -0.79 -28.49
CA ASP A 150 -17.10 0.31 -29.40
C ASP A 150 -17.90 1.58 -29.07
N ALA A 151 -19.19 1.46 -28.78
CA ALA A 151 -20.01 2.60 -28.35
C ALA A 151 -19.54 3.14 -26.99
N ALA A 152 -19.25 2.26 -26.03
CA ALA A 152 -18.75 2.65 -24.71
C ALA A 152 -17.38 3.34 -24.80
N ALA A 153 -16.50 2.86 -25.68
CA ALA A 153 -15.15 3.42 -25.84
C ALA A 153 -15.14 4.90 -26.23
N VAL A 154 -16.14 5.37 -27.00
CA VAL A 154 -16.21 6.77 -27.48
C VAL A 154 -17.15 7.64 -26.66
N ALA A 155 -17.85 7.09 -25.67
CA ALA A 155 -18.89 7.79 -24.93
C ALA A 155 -18.40 9.08 -24.26
N VAL A 156 -17.25 9.06 -23.57
CA VAL A 156 -16.72 10.26 -22.91
C VAL A 156 -16.25 11.30 -23.93
N ASN A 157 -15.71 10.87 -25.08
CA ASN A 157 -15.27 11.77 -26.15
C ASN A 157 -16.48 12.51 -26.76
N TYR A 158 -17.57 11.80 -27.09
CA TYR A 158 -18.78 12.43 -27.63
C TYR A 158 -19.46 13.35 -26.61
N LEU A 159 -19.51 12.95 -25.36
CA LEU A 159 -20.02 13.85 -24.31
C LEU A 159 -19.16 15.12 -24.20
N SER A 160 -17.84 14.99 -24.34
CA SER A 160 -16.93 16.14 -24.35
C SER A 160 -17.23 17.11 -25.50
N ASP A 161 -17.49 16.57 -26.72
CA ASP A 161 -17.93 17.39 -27.86
C ASP A 161 -19.24 18.11 -27.54
N TYR A 162 -20.24 17.40 -27.06
CA TYR A 162 -21.55 17.97 -26.76
C TYR A 162 -21.49 19.10 -25.72
N LEU A 163 -20.75 18.86 -24.63
CA LEU A 163 -20.55 19.86 -23.59
C LEU A 163 -19.71 21.05 -24.11
N SER A 164 -18.66 20.79 -24.90
CA SER A 164 -17.85 21.86 -25.45
C SER A 164 -18.65 22.76 -26.37
N ARG A 165 -19.55 22.22 -27.20
CA ARG A 165 -20.47 23.01 -28.03
C ARG A 165 -21.52 23.75 -27.21
N TYR A 166 -22.01 23.16 -26.12
CA TYR A 166 -23.04 23.77 -25.26
C TYR A 166 -22.49 24.96 -24.48
N TYR A 167 -21.33 24.77 -23.83
CA TYR A 167 -20.70 25.79 -22.97
C TYR A 167 -19.75 26.74 -23.71
N GLY A 168 -19.41 26.46 -24.98
CA GLY A 168 -18.42 27.23 -25.73
C GLY A 168 -16.99 27.11 -25.19
N LYS A 169 -16.72 26.10 -24.36
CA LYS A 169 -15.42 25.82 -23.71
C LYS A 169 -15.12 24.33 -23.74
N LYS A 170 -13.81 24.00 -23.83
CA LYS A 170 -13.35 22.62 -23.67
C LYS A 170 -13.63 22.11 -22.26
N VAL A 171 -13.75 20.79 -22.14
CA VAL A 171 -14.10 20.11 -20.88
C VAL A 171 -12.88 19.76 -20.05
N ILE A 172 -13.01 19.79 -18.74
CA ILE A 172 -12.07 19.16 -17.80
C ILE A 172 -12.61 17.76 -17.48
N ILE A 173 -11.75 16.74 -17.55
CA ILE A 173 -12.13 15.35 -17.28
C ILE A 173 -11.41 14.87 -16.03
N LEU A 174 -12.18 14.43 -15.04
CA LEU A 174 -11.71 13.92 -13.76
C LEU A 174 -12.05 12.43 -13.65
N LEU A 175 -11.08 11.57 -13.35
CA LEU A 175 -11.27 10.13 -13.17
C LEU A 175 -10.58 9.65 -11.90
N ASP A 176 -11.37 9.37 -10.88
CA ASP A 176 -10.87 8.89 -9.59
C ASP A 176 -10.80 7.37 -9.52
N GLU A 177 -9.73 6.86 -8.86
CA GLU A 177 -9.43 5.43 -8.65
C GLU A 177 -9.51 4.59 -9.93
N TYR A 178 -8.85 5.05 -11.00
CA TYR A 178 -8.86 4.42 -12.32
C TYR A 178 -8.37 2.97 -12.30
N ASP A 179 -7.51 2.61 -11.37
CA ASP A 179 -6.83 1.32 -11.27
C ASP A 179 -7.58 0.28 -10.41
N THR A 180 -8.63 0.67 -9.68
CA THR A 180 -9.43 -0.24 -8.85
C THR A 180 -9.97 -1.44 -9.65
N PRO A 181 -10.70 -1.28 -10.78
CA PRO A 181 -11.19 -2.43 -11.54
C PRO A 181 -10.07 -3.28 -12.14
N LEU A 182 -8.93 -2.69 -12.40
CA LEU A 182 -7.76 -3.38 -12.94
C LEU A 182 -7.09 -4.26 -11.89
N GLN A 183 -6.96 -3.79 -10.65
CA GLN A 183 -6.47 -4.60 -9.53
C GLN A 183 -7.39 -5.82 -9.30
N GLU A 184 -8.71 -5.62 -9.27
CA GLU A 184 -9.68 -6.70 -9.14
C GLU A 184 -9.58 -7.70 -10.30
N SER A 185 -9.41 -7.21 -11.53
CA SER A 185 -9.29 -8.09 -12.70
C SER A 185 -8.04 -8.98 -12.66
N TYR A 186 -6.95 -8.47 -12.10
CA TYR A 186 -5.74 -9.25 -11.88
C TYR A 186 -5.95 -10.34 -10.82
N ILE A 187 -6.56 -9.98 -9.70
CA ILE A 187 -6.85 -10.92 -8.60
C ILE A 187 -7.75 -12.06 -9.07
N HIS A 188 -8.76 -11.75 -9.91
CA HIS A 188 -9.78 -12.70 -10.36
C HIS A 188 -9.54 -13.30 -11.74
N GLY A 189 -8.40 -13.00 -12.40
CA GLY A 189 -7.94 -13.69 -13.61
C GLY A 189 -8.62 -13.28 -14.92
N TYR A 190 -9.25 -12.09 -15.00
CA TYR A 190 -9.85 -11.56 -16.24
C TYR A 190 -9.16 -10.27 -16.75
N TRP A 191 -7.88 -10.10 -16.39
CA TRP A 191 -7.03 -8.94 -16.68
C TRP A 191 -7.01 -8.53 -18.15
N GLU A 192 -6.75 -9.48 -19.06
CA GLU A 192 -6.57 -9.17 -20.49
C GLU A 192 -7.82 -8.54 -21.11
N ASN A 193 -8.99 -9.10 -20.83
CA ASN A 193 -10.26 -8.64 -21.38
C ASN A 193 -10.59 -7.22 -20.87
N LEU A 194 -10.46 -7.00 -19.56
CA LEU A 194 -10.78 -5.69 -18.99
C LEU A 194 -9.78 -4.62 -19.44
N THR A 195 -8.50 -4.96 -19.51
CA THR A 195 -7.43 -4.06 -19.96
C THR A 195 -7.68 -3.59 -21.41
N ALA A 196 -8.09 -4.50 -22.30
CA ALA A 196 -8.42 -4.15 -23.68
C ALA A 196 -9.60 -3.15 -23.77
N PHE A 197 -10.68 -3.40 -23.00
CA PHE A 197 -11.84 -2.53 -22.94
C PHE A 197 -11.50 -1.13 -22.38
N ILE A 198 -10.82 -1.07 -21.23
CA ILE A 198 -10.41 0.19 -20.58
C ILE A 198 -9.42 0.97 -21.45
N ARG A 199 -8.47 0.30 -22.13
CA ARG A 199 -7.55 0.95 -23.07
C ARG A 199 -8.27 1.68 -24.18
N SER A 200 -9.29 1.06 -24.77
CA SER A 200 -10.09 1.68 -25.84
C SER A 200 -10.83 2.91 -25.34
N LEU A 201 -11.44 2.84 -24.15
CA LEU A 201 -12.11 3.96 -23.51
C LEU A 201 -11.12 5.11 -23.22
N PHE A 202 -9.94 4.81 -22.64
CA PHE A 202 -8.98 5.84 -22.27
C PHE A 202 -8.29 6.49 -23.46
N ASN A 203 -8.01 5.74 -24.52
CA ASN A 203 -7.47 6.29 -25.75
C ASN A 203 -8.42 7.31 -26.38
N SER A 204 -9.70 6.99 -26.48
CA SER A 204 -10.71 7.92 -26.98
C SER A 204 -10.89 9.14 -26.06
N THR A 205 -10.87 8.92 -24.75
CA THR A 205 -11.10 9.98 -23.75
C THR A 205 -9.95 10.95 -23.65
N PHE A 206 -8.69 10.46 -23.60
CA PHE A 206 -7.53 11.26 -23.21
C PHE A 206 -6.51 11.52 -24.31
N LYS A 207 -6.38 10.63 -25.32
CA LYS A 207 -5.36 10.79 -26.37
C LYS A 207 -5.83 11.67 -27.52
N THR A 208 -7.01 11.39 -28.02
CA THR A 208 -7.51 11.97 -29.27
C THR A 208 -8.77 12.81 -29.06
N ASN A 209 -8.90 13.40 -27.89
CA ASN A 209 -10.06 14.22 -27.54
C ASN A 209 -9.76 15.72 -27.73
N PRO A 210 -10.11 16.34 -28.87
CA PRO A 210 -9.83 17.76 -29.14
C PRO A 210 -10.70 18.70 -28.28
N TYR A 211 -11.73 18.17 -27.66
CA TYR A 211 -12.67 18.90 -26.80
C TYR A 211 -12.27 18.93 -25.35
N MET A 212 -11.20 18.21 -24.97
CA MET A 212 -10.65 18.21 -23.63
C MET A 212 -9.69 19.39 -23.43
N GLU A 213 -9.89 20.16 -22.35
CA GLU A 213 -8.93 21.16 -21.88
C GLU A 213 -7.81 20.48 -21.10
N ARG A 214 -8.18 19.66 -20.10
CA ARG A 214 -7.25 18.88 -19.27
C ARG A 214 -7.91 17.63 -18.72
N GLY A 215 -7.08 16.63 -18.44
CA GLY A 215 -7.46 15.42 -17.75
C GLY A 215 -6.70 15.26 -16.42
N LEU A 216 -7.40 14.83 -15.36
CA LEU A 216 -6.80 14.45 -14.09
C LEU A 216 -7.28 13.05 -13.71
N LEU A 217 -6.34 12.14 -13.53
CA LEU A 217 -6.59 10.76 -13.09
C LEU A 217 -5.94 10.55 -11.73
N THR A 218 -6.59 9.78 -10.87
CA THR A 218 -5.98 9.33 -9.60
C THR A 218 -6.05 7.82 -9.46
N GLY A 219 -5.06 7.27 -8.76
CA GLY A 219 -4.96 5.84 -8.45
C GLY A 219 -3.93 5.58 -7.36
N ILE A 220 -3.68 4.31 -7.08
CA ILE A 220 -2.62 3.87 -6.16
C ILE A 220 -1.36 3.54 -6.96
N THR A 221 -1.53 2.81 -8.05
CA THR A 221 -0.45 2.29 -8.86
C THR A 221 -0.43 2.94 -10.24
N ARG A 222 0.75 3.04 -10.82
CA ARG A 222 0.88 3.25 -12.25
C ARG A 222 0.80 1.89 -12.94
N VAL A 223 -0.34 1.57 -13.53
CA VAL A 223 -0.45 0.39 -14.39
C VAL A 223 0.44 0.59 -15.62
N SER A 224 1.15 -0.45 -16.01
CA SER A 224 2.16 -0.41 -17.08
C SER A 224 1.71 0.36 -18.31
N LYS A 225 2.64 1.13 -18.86
CA LYS A 225 2.44 1.87 -20.11
C LYS A 225 2.02 0.95 -21.25
N GLU A 226 2.54 -0.26 -21.31
CA GLU A 226 2.23 -1.25 -22.36
C GLU A 226 0.80 -1.80 -22.28
N SER A 227 0.16 -1.76 -21.09
CA SER A 227 -1.17 -2.32 -20.90
C SER A 227 -2.29 -1.34 -21.27
N ILE A 228 -2.26 -0.11 -20.72
CA ILE A 228 -3.39 0.84 -20.80
C ILE A 228 -2.98 2.18 -21.39
N PHE A 229 -1.78 2.65 -21.06
CA PHE A 229 -1.28 3.97 -21.44
C PHE A 229 -0.24 3.93 -22.55
N SER A 230 -0.09 2.80 -23.27
CA SER A 230 0.91 2.64 -24.34
C SER A 230 0.84 3.74 -25.38
N ASP A 231 -0.36 4.21 -25.63
CA ASP A 231 -0.64 5.17 -26.68
C ASP A 231 -0.75 6.61 -26.19
N LEU A 232 -0.80 6.86 -24.87
CA LEU A 232 -0.93 8.20 -24.30
C LEU A 232 0.43 8.89 -24.18
N ASN A 233 0.81 9.62 -25.22
CA ASN A 233 2.07 10.39 -25.21
C ASN A 233 1.97 11.71 -24.43
N ASN A 234 0.75 12.16 -24.12
CA ASN A 234 0.42 13.40 -23.44
C ASN A 234 0.14 13.22 -21.94
N LEU A 235 0.55 12.07 -21.37
CA LEU A 235 0.33 11.72 -19.96
C LEU A 235 1.55 12.09 -19.10
N GLU A 236 1.38 13.03 -18.20
CA GLU A 236 2.32 13.28 -17.10
C GLU A 236 1.98 12.36 -15.92
N VAL A 237 2.95 11.58 -15.49
CA VAL A 237 2.75 10.61 -14.39
C VAL A 237 3.51 11.06 -13.15
N VAL A 238 2.77 11.27 -12.07
CA VAL A 238 3.28 11.69 -10.78
C VAL A 238 3.15 10.54 -9.78
N THR A 239 4.28 9.94 -9.46
CA THR A 239 4.40 8.82 -8.51
C THR A 239 4.88 9.30 -7.13
N THR A 240 5.04 8.38 -6.19
CA THR A 240 5.63 8.67 -4.87
C THR A 240 7.07 9.18 -4.95
N THR A 241 7.80 8.92 -6.03
CA THR A 241 9.17 9.41 -6.25
C THR A 241 9.23 10.77 -6.97
N SER A 242 8.08 11.33 -7.40
CA SER A 242 8.01 12.59 -8.14
C SER A 242 7.96 13.81 -7.21
N GLU A 243 8.65 14.90 -7.61
CA GLU A 243 8.64 16.17 -6.87
C GLU A 243 7.32 16.96 -7.03
N LYS A 244 6.69 16.85 -8.22
CA LYS A 244 5.41 17.53 -8.50
C LYS A 244 4.36 17.10 -7.48
N TYR A 245 3.62 18.08 -6.98
CA TYR A 245 2.51 17.88 -6.02
C TYR A 245 2.89 17.12 -4.74
N SER A 246 4.17 17.22 -4.32
CA SER A 246 4.67 16.48 -3.16
C SER A 246 4.03 16.92 -1.83
N GLY A 247 3.52 18.14 -1.73
CA GLY A 247 2.80 18.65 -0.55
C GLY A 247 1.28 18.64 -0.67
N SER A 248 0.74 18.28 -1.86
CA SER A 248 -0.70 18.41 -2.16
C SER A 248 -1.53 17.22 -1.68
N PHE A 249 -0.88 16.10 -1.40
CA PHE A 249 -1.52 14.85 -0.93
C PHE A 249 -0.84 14.38 0.35
N GLY A 250 -1.64 13.97 1.33
CA GLY A 250 -1.13 13.74 2.68
C GLY A 250 -1.03 15.05 3.47
N PHE A 251 -0.62 14.96 4.72
CA PHE A 251 -0.36 16.11 5.59
C PHE A 251 1.14 16.27 5.81
N THR A 252 1.65 17.49 5.73
CA THR A 252 3.03 17.80 6.10
C THR A 252 3.18 17.85 7.62
N GLU A 253 4.41 17.75 8.12
CA GLU A 253 4.67 17.84 9.56
C GLU A 253 4.19 19.16 10.16
N GLU A 254 4.39 20.28 9.44
CA GLU A 254 3.93 21.58 9.91
C GLU A 254 2.40 21.61 10.05
N GLU A 255 1.67 21.06 9.08
CA GLU A 255 0.21 20.98 9.12
C GLU A 255 -0.29 20.08 10.26
N VAL A 256 0.37 18.94 10.48
CA VAL A 256 0.03 18.03 11.59
C VAL A 256 0.30 18.68 12.94
N PHE A 257 1.46 19.32 13.10
CA PHE A 257 1.81 19.95 14.36
C PHE A 257 0.91 21.13 14.68
N HIS A 258 0.52 21.91 13.66
CA HIS A 258 -0.47 22.95 13.82
C HIS A 258 -1.84 22.40 14.25
N ALA A 259 -2.28 21.32 13.60
CA ALA A 259 -3.53 20.64 13.97
C ALA A 259 -3.50 20.09 15.41
N LEU A 260 -2.37 19.54 15.86
CA LEU A 260 -2.19 19.09 17.25
C LEU A 260 -2.28 20.27 18.23
N GLU A 261 -1.66 21.41 17.91
CA GLU A 261 -1.72 22.64 18.73
C GLU A 261 -3.16 23.15 18.87
N GLU A 262 -3.89 23.26 17.76
CA GLU A 262 -5.29 23.71 17.76
C GLU A 262 -6.20 22.76 18.56
N ASN A 263 -5.84 21.49 18.68
CA ASN A 263 -6.58 20.50 19.43
C ASN A 263 -6.09 20.32 20.88
N GLY A 264 -5.07 21.09 21.35
CA GLY A 264 -4.53 21.02 22.70
C GLY A 264 -3.66 19.77 22.94
N LEU A 265 -3.08 19.21 21.89
CA LEU A 265 -2.26 17.98 21.89
C LEU A 265 -0.78 18.27 21.58
N SER A 266 -0.29 19.46 21.96
CA SER A 266 1.09 19.89 21.64
C SER A 266 2.18 18.96 22.21
N ASP A 267 1.91 18.35 23.37
CA ASP A 267 2.85 17.44 24.04
C ASP A 267 3.00 16.10 23.30
N GLU A 268 2.05 15.76 22.45
CA GLU A 268 1.98 14.48 21.74
C GLU A 268 2.77 14.44 20.41
N LYS A 269 3.38 15.55 19.99
CA LYS A 269 4.10 15.64 18.71
C LYS A 269 5.14 14.54 18.53
N GLY A 270 5.89 14.20 19.58
CA GLY A 270 6.90 13.15 19.54
C GLY A 270 6.31 11.76 19.30
N THR A 271 5.22 11.45 19.99
CA THR A 271 4.52 10.16 19.88
C THR A 271 3.80 10.04 18.54
N VAL A 272 3.14 11.11 18.07
CA VAL A 272 2.49 11.15 16.75
C VAL A 272 3.52 10.95 15.63
N ARG A 273 4.70 11.58 15.74
CA ARG A 273 5.80 11.37 14.81
C ARG A 273 6.25 9.89 14.80
N TYR A 274 6.48 9.30 15.95
CA TYR A 274 6.89 7.89 16.06
C TYR A 274 5.89 6.93 15.41
N TRP A 275 4.58 7.16 15.61
CA TRP A 275 3.54 6.29 15.10
C TRP A 275 3.26 6.45 13.61
N TYR A 276 3.17 7.70 13.12
CA TYR A 276 2.52 8.01 11.84
C TYR A 276 3.39 8.72 10.82
N ASP A 277 4.55 9.24 11.22
CA ASP A 277 5.47 9.86 10.27
C ASP A 277 6.19 8.82 9.42
N GLY A 278 6.59 9.22 8.22
CA GLY A 278 7.54 8.45 7.42
C GLY A 278 7.20 8.33 5.94
N PHE A 279 6.04 8.79 5.48
CA PHE A 279 5.82 8.85 4.04
C PHE A 279 6.69 9.94 3.42
N SER A 280 7.12 9.69 2.18
CA SER A 280 7.91 10.64 1.42
C SER A 280 7.44 10.71 -0.03
N PHE A 281 7.35 11.93 -0.57
CA PHE A 281 7.01 12.16 -1.96
C PHE A 281 8.09 13.02 -2.62
N GLY A 282 8.81 12.44 -3.58
CA GLY A 282 10.00 13.05 -4.13
C GLY A 282 11.06 13.27 -3.04
N LYS A 283 11.51 14.52 -2.88
CA LYS A 283 12.45 14.91 -1.81
C LYS A 283 11.77 15.33 -0.50
N ARG A 284 10.44 15.57 -0.53
CA ARG A 284 9.70 15.94 0.67
C ARG A 284 9.54 14.71 1.54
N LYS A 285 10.08 14.79 2.74
CA LYS A 285 9.96 13.81 3.82
C LYS A 285 8.90 14.26 4.82
N ASP A 286 8.66 13.45 5.83
CA ASP A 286 7.81 13.78 6.98
C ASP A 286 6.38 14.10 6.54
N ILE A 287 5.83 13.23 5.67
CA ILE A 287 4.43 13.25 5.25
C ILE A 287 3.65 12.21 6.05
N TYR A 288 2.47 12.61 6.50
CA TYR A 288 1.57 11.81 7.33
C TYR A 288 0.34 11.39 6.54
N ASN A 289 -0.17 10.21 6.86
CA ASN A 289 -1.45 9.77 6.31
C ASN A 289 -2.61 10.57 6.94
N PRO A 290 -3.45 11.27 6.15
CA PRO A 290 -4.58 12.04 6.67
C PRO A 290 -5.56 11.23 7.51
N TRP A 291 -5.79 9.96 7.16
CA TRP A 291 -6.73 9.11 7.88
C TRP A 291 -6.26 8.81 9.29
N SER A 292 -4.99 8.44 9.46
CA SER A 292 -4.43 8.14 10.78
C SER A 292 -4.41 9.38 11.66
N ILE A 293 -4.02 10.53 11.11
CA ILE A 293 -4.01 11.79 11.86
C ILE A 293 -5.42 12.23 12.25
N THR A 294 -6.40 12.20 11.32
CA THR A 294 -7.78 12.58 11.65
C THR A 294 -8.40 11.64 12.66
N LYS A 295 -8.13 10.34 12.59
CA LYS A 295 -8.56 9.37 13.60
C LYS A 295 -7.95 9.66 14.97
N TYR A 296 -6.66 9.90 15.03
CA TYR A 296 -5.98 10.26 16.27
C TYR A 296 -6.56 11.55 16.89
N LEU A 297 -6.76 12.60 16.08
CA LEU A 297 -7.36 13.86 16.53
C LEU A 297 -8.81 13.69 17.07
N ASP A 298 -9.55 12.73 16.53
CA ASP A 298 -10.92 12.42 16.91
C ASP A 298 -10.99 11.65 18.24
N THR A 299 -10.16 10.59 18.36
CA THR A 299 -10.22 9.65 19.50
C THR A 299 -9.27 10.00 20.64
N GLY A 300 -8.12 10.63 20.34
CA GLY A 300 -7.01 10.80 21.27
C GLY A 300 -6.22 9.51 21.55
N GLU A 301 -6.50 8.44 20.83
CA GLU A 301 -5.87 7.13 21.03
C GLU A 301 -4.93 6.79 19.86
N TYR A 302 -3.84 6.09 20.14
CA TYR A 302 -2.94 5.57 19.11
C TYR A 302 -3.44 4.21 18.60
N GLY A 303 -3.28 3.95 17.31
CA GLY A 303 -3.72 2.68 16.70
C GLY A 303 -3.33 2.55 15.23
N THR A 304 -3.57 1.37 14.68
CA THR A 304 -3.31 1.00 13.27
C THR A 304 -4.48 1.42 12.38
N TYR A 305 -4.74 2.71 12.28
CA TYR A 305 -5.94 3.24 11.62
C TYR A 305 -5.94 3.10 10.11
N TRP A 306 -4.85 3.53 9.43
CA TRP A 306 -4.74 3.43 7.99
C TRP A 306 -4.48 1.99 7.54
N ALA A 307 -3.60 1.32 8.25
CA ALA A 307 -3.19 -0.05 7.94
C ALA A 307 -4.38 -1.02 7.95
N ASP A 308 -5.33 -0.86 8.88
CA ASP A 308 -6.54 -1.69 8.97
C ASP A 308 -7.58 -1.41 7.89
N THR A 309 -7.50 -0.27 7.17
CA THR A 309 -8.46 0.06 6.10
C THR A 309 -8.09 -0.52 4.75
N SER A 310 -6.87 -0.96 4.57
CA SER A 310 -6.39 -1.46 3.29
C SER A 310 -6.69 -2.95 3.14
N GLY A 311 -7.16 -3.35 1.94
CA GLY A 311 -7.22 -4.76 1.57
C GLY A 311 -5.79 -5.30 1.40
N ASN A 312 -5.16 -5.71 2.49
CA ASN A 312 -3.77 -6.21 2.52
C ASN A 312 -3.63 -7.58 1.83
N MET A 313 -4.75 -8.17 1.39
CA MET A 313 -4.80 -9.52 0.81
C MET A 313 -3.89 -9.68 -0.41
N LEU A 314 -3.79 -8.69 -1.29
CA LEU A 314 -2.91 -8.78 -2.45
C LEU A 314 -1.44 -8.86 -2.02
N ILE A 315 -0.99 -7.98 -1.13
CA ILE A 315 0.39 -7.97 -0.61
C ILE A 315 0.67 -9.24 0.20
N SER A 316 -0.25 -9.61 1.09
CA SER A 316 -0.19 -10.85 1.86
C SER A 316 0.03 -12.07 0.97
N ASN A 317 -0.82 -12.25 -0.04
CA ASN A 317 -0.71 -13.34 -1.00
C ASN A 317 0.59 -13.31 -1.81
N LEU A 318 1.05 -12.12 -2.22
CA LEU A 318 2.29 -11.97 -2.98
C LEU A 318 3.51 -12.35 -2.13
N ILE A 319 3.61 -11.89 -0.87
CA ILE A 319 4.71 -12.23 0.02
C ILE A 319 4.67 -13.72 0.37
N ARG A 320 3.49 -14.25 0.74
CA ARG A 320 3.30 -15.66 1.10
C ARG A 320 3.76 -16.61 -0.02
N ARG A 321 3.48 -16.27 -1.29
CA ARG A 321 3.84 -17.07 -2.48
C ARG A 321 5.22 -16.75 -3.05
N SER A 322 5.92 -15.76 -2.52
CA SER A 322 7.21 -15.32 -3.03
C SER A 322 8.35 -16.29 -2.69
N PRO A 323 9.44 -16.29 -3.50
CA PRO A 323 10.66 -17.05 -3.20
C PRO A 323 11.28 -16.65 -1.85
N ALA A 324 12.10 -17.56 -1.28
CA ALA A 324 12.80 -17.38 0.00
C ALA A 324 13.49 -16.00 0.13
N LYS A 325 14.13 -15.53 -0.94
CA LYS A 325 14.84 -14.25 -0.95
C LYS A 325 13.93 -13.05 -0.61
N ILE A 326 12.73 -13.00 -1.15
CA ILE A 326 11.75 -11.94 -0.83
C ILE A 326 11.33 -12.03 0.63
N LYS A 327 11.15 -13.24 1.16
CA LYS A 327 10.80 -13.46 2.57
C LYS A 327 11.92 -13.03 3.52
N THR A 328 13.18 -13.32 3.16
CA THR A 328 14.36 -12.83 3.91
C THR A 328 14.46 -11.30 3.88
N GLU A 329 14.21 -10.69 2.73
CA GLU A 329 14.19 -9.23 2.60
C GLU A 329 13.04 -8.60 3.41
N MET A 330 11.88 -9.28 3.48
CA MET A 330 10.78 -8.85 4.34
C MET A 330 11.15 -8.94 5.83
N GLU A 331 11.85 -10.00 6.23
CA GLU A 331 12.40 -10.13 7.58
C GLU A 331 13.41 -9.01 7.89
N ASP A 332 14.30 -8.68 6.95
CA ASP A 332 15.22 -7.56 7.12
C ASP A 332 14.48 -6.25 7.37
N LEU A 333 13.40 -5.99 6.63
CA LEU A 333 12.54 -4.83 6.82
C LEU A 333 11.87 -4.80 8.20
N LEU A 334 11.33 -5.92 8.66
CA LEU A 334 10.70 -6.05 9.98
C LEU A 334 11.69 -5.87 11.13
N ASN A 335 12.95 -6.25 10.93
CA ASN A 335 14.03 -5.98 11.86
C ASN A 335 14.60 -4.54 11.77
N GLY A 336 13.91 -3.63 11.04
CA GLY A 336 14.33 -2.25 10.86
C GLY A 336 15.53 -2.06 9.94
N ARG A 337 15.95 -3.13 9.24
CA ARG A 337 17.04 -3.08 8.25
C ARG A 337 16.54 -2.53 6.92
N VAL A 338 17.50 -2.18 6.07
CA VAL A 338 17.24 -1.61 4.74
C VAL A 338 17.39 -2.70 3.69
N ILE A 339 16.48 -2.72 2.72
CA ILE A 339 16.67 -3.51 1.50
C ILE A 339 17.07 -2.61 0.33
N CYS A 340 18.05 -3.06 -0.47
CA CYS A 340 18.48 -2.34 -1.66
C CYS A 340 17.91 -2.99 -2.91
N THR A 341 17.19 -2.20 -3.74
CA THR A 341 16.53 -2.71 -4.95
C THR A 341 16.42 -1.65 -6.05
N GLU A 342 16.33 -2.10 -7.30
CA GLU A 342 15.84 -1.27 -8.39
C GLU A 342 14.32 -1.20 -8.32
N LEU A 343 13.75 -0.01 -8.46
CA LEU A 343 12.30 0.18 -8.55
C LEU A 343 11.87 0.21 -10.00
N ASP A 344 10.82 -0.50 -10.30
CA ASP A 344 10.07 -0.34 -11.54
C ASP A 344 8.84 0.50 -11.22
N GLU A 345 8.89 1.80 -11.56
CA GLU A 345 7.77 2.71 -11.32
C GLU A 345 6.54 2.35 -12.16
N GLN A 346 6.72 1.50 -13.17
CA GLN A 346 5.64 0.92 -13.96
C GLN A 346 5.31 -0.47 -13.42
N VAL A 347 4.36 -0.52 -12.49
CA VAL A 347 3.90 -1.81 -11.95
C VAL A 347 3.18 -2.58 -13.05
N ILE A 348 3.85 -3.60 -13.58
CA ILE A 348 3.23 -4.56 -14.49
C ILE A 348 2.68 -5.68 -13.61
N PHE A 349 1.37 -5.73 -13.41
CA PHE A 349 0.73 -6.74 -12.58
C PHE A 349 1.15 -8.17 -12.96
N GLU A 350 1.30 -8.48 -14.24
CA GLU A 350 1.79 -9.77 -14.74
C GLU A 350 3.21 -10.13 -14.28
N GLN A 351 4.00 -9.16 -13.87
CA GLN A 351 5.37 -9.35 -13.40
C GLN A 351 5.50 -9.46 -11.88
N LEU A 352 4.43 -9.22 -11.13
CA LEU A 352 4.45 -9.24 -9.65
C LEU A 352 4.93 -10.57 -9.07
N GLY A 353 4.62 -11.70 -9.73
CA GLY A 353 5.12 -13.02 -9.32
C GLY A 353 6.46 -13.45 -9.94
N ARG A 354 7.03 -12.63 -10.86
CA ARG A 354 8.20 -13.04 -11.66
C ARG A 354 9.43 -12.15 -11.44
N LYS A 355 9.24 -10.85 -11.21
CA LYS A 355 10.33 -9.88 -10.99
C LYS A 355 10.41 -9.47 -9.53
N ARG A 356 11.58 -9.65 -8.91
CA ARG A 356 11.87 -9.24 -7.52
C ARG A 356 11.51 -7.78 -7.23
N GLY A 357 11.91 -6.86 -8.11
CA GLY A 357 11.66 -5.42 -7.91
C GLY A 357 10.19 -5.02 -7.99
N ALA A 358 9.33 -5.82 -8.64
CA ALA A 358 7.92 -5.47 -8.84
C ALA A 358 7.12 -5.47 -7.53
N ILE A 359 7.38 -6.42 -6.63
CA ILE A 359 6.69 -6.46 -5.32
C ILE A 359 7.09 -5.26 -4.45
N TRP A 360 8.38 -4.90 -4.43
CA TRP A 360 8.87 -3.75 -3.65
C TRP A 360 8.37 -2.43 -4.23
N SER A 361 8.27 -2.33 -5.57
CA SER A 361 7.66 -1.17 -6.24
C SER A 361 6.18 -1.03 -5.90
N LEU A 362 5.43 -2.13 -5.86
CA LEU A 362 4.03 -2.12 -5.44
C LEU A 362 3.89 -1.73 -3.96
N MET A 363 4.75 -2.24 -3.08
CA MET A 363 4.72 -1.91 -1.66
C MET A 363 5.07 -0.43 -1.41
N LEU A 364 6.01 0.14 -2.18
CA LEU A 364 6.31 1.57 -2.13
C LEU A 364 5.14 2.41 -2.63
N ALA A 365 4.57 2.08 -3.80
CA ALA A 365 3.43 2.79 -4.36
C ALA A 365 2.20 2.75 -3.44
N SER A 366 2.00 1.63 -2.74
CA SER A 366 0.92 1.45 -1.77
C SER A 366 1.19 2.12 -0.41
N GLY A 367 2.41 2.62 -0.16
CA GLY A 367 2.78 3.32 1.06
C GLY A 367 3.27 2.45 2.22
N TYR A 368 3.46 1.15 2.00
CA TYR A 368 3.99 0.26 3.05
C TYR A 368 5.49 0.42 3.27
N LEU A 369 6.20 0.86 2.23
CA LEU A 369 7.62 1.16 2.28
C LEU A 369 7.86 2.63 1.96
N LYS A 370 8.99 3.15 2.44
CA LYS A 370 9.53 4.47 2.10
C LYS A 370 10.92 4.35 1.51
N VAL A 371 11.31 5.36 0.73
CA VAL A 371 12.69 5.54 0.27
C VAL A 371 13.48 6.20 1.39
N ASP A 372 14.49 5.51 1.92
CA ASP A 372 15.44 6.08 2.88
C ASP A 372 16.46 6.96 2.15
N ARG A 373 17.09 6.39 1.12
CA ARG A 373 18.00 7.08 0.19
C ARG A 373 17.99 6.38 -1.17
N TYR A 374 18.53 7.04 -2.19
CA TYR A 374 18.81 6.41 -3.47
C TYR A 374 20.17 6.85 -4.00
N GLU A 375 20.80 5.97 -4.78
CA GLU A 375 22.01 6.25 -5.51
C GLU A 375 21.78 6.02 -7.01
N MET A 376 22.37 6.87 -7.84
CA MET A 376 22.31 6.72 -9.30
C MET A 376 23.66 6.22 -9.80
N ASP A 377 23.66 5.07 -10.47
CA ASP A 377 24.81 4.62 -11.24
C ASP A 377 24.97 5.52 -12.48
N ASN A 378 25.92 6.41 -12.44
CA ASN A 378 26.16 7.37 -13.53
C ASN A 378 26.51 6.70 -14.88
N ARG A 379 26.95 5.44 -14.88
CA ARG A 379 27.31 4.68 -16.08
C ARG A 379 26.09 4.09 -16.77
N THR A 380 25.14 3.57 -15.98
CA THR A 380 23.95 2.88 -16.50
C THR A 380 22.70 3.74 -16.45
N GLY A 381 22.72 4.85 -15.71
CA GLY A 381 21.55 5.68 -15.43
C GLY A 381 20.52 5.02 -14.51
N LYS A 382 20.81 3.83 -13.99
CA LYS A 382 19.93 3.10 -13.11
C LYS A 382 20.00 3.67 -11.68
N ARG A 383 18.86 3.68 -11.00
CA ARG A 383 18.76 4.09 -9.60
C ARG A 383 18.58 2.87 -8.72
N GLN A 384 19.42 2.78 -7.69
CA GLN A 384 19.29 1.83 -6.60
C GLN A 384 18.64 2.55 -5.41
N TYR A 385 17.59 1.98 -4.88
CA TYR A 385 16.82 2.55 -3.78
C TYR A 385 16.98 1.70 -2.52
N ASP A 386 17.32 2.35 -1.43
CA ASP A 386 17.28 1.78 -0.11
C ASP A 386 15.89 1.99 0.48
N LEU A 387 15.17 0.89 0.76
CA LEU A 387 13.80 0.91 1.25
C LEU A 387 13.74 0.47 2.71
N LYS A 388 12.84 1.09 3.46
CA LYS A 388 12.45 0.76 4.85
C LYS A 388 10.94 0.66 4.98
N VAL A 389 10.46 0.00 6.04
CA VAL A 389 9.06 0.12 6.47
C VAL A 389 8.75 1.59 6.77
N THR A 390 7.57 2.04 6.37
CA THR A 390 7.22 3.46 6.39
C THR A 390 7.23 4.04 7.80
N ASN A 391 6.53 3.40 8.75
CA ASN A 391 6.39 3.87 10.13
C ASN A 391 5.98 2.72 11.07
N HIS A 392 5.76 3.05 12.34
CA HIS A 392 5.38 2.07 13.37
C HIS A 392 4.00 1.45 13.11
N GLU A 393 3.01 2.23 12.67
CA GLU A 393 1.69 1.74 12.28
C GLU A 393 1.80 0.64 11.21
N THR A 394 2.63 0.86 10.19
CA THR A 394 2.85 -0.12 9.10
C THR A 394 3.61 -1.35 9.60
N MET A 395 4.53 -1.18 10.54
CA MET A 395 5.25 -2.30 11.16
C MET A 395 4.27 -3.24 11.87
N LEU A 396 3.41 -2.69 12.72
CA LEU A 396 2.39 -3.47 13.45
C LEU A 396 1.43 -4.20 12.49
N MET A 397 1.04 -3.55 11.39
CA MET A 397 0.22 -4.19 10.35
C MET A 397 0.91 -5.42 9.75
N PHE A 398 2.21 -5.33 9.44
CA PHE A 398 2.94 -6.47 8.91
C PHE A 398 3.09 -7.59 9.92
N GLU A 399 3.33 -7.26 11.19
CA GLU A 399 3.36 -8.23 12.27
C GLU A 399 2.02 -8.98 12.36
N GLN A 400 0.90 -8.25 12.39
CA GLN A 400 -0.44 -8.84 12.41
C GLN A 400 -0.73 -9.66 11.14
N MET A 401 -0.37 -9.17 9.96
CA MET A 401 -0.55 -9.90 8.69
C MET A 401 0.18 -11.25 8.70
N ILE A 402 1.38 -11.30 9.27
CA ILE A 402 2.14 -12.54 9.40
C ILE A 402 1.47 -13.46 10.41
N GLU A 403 0.99 -12.96 11.54
CA GLU A 403 0.22 -13.73 12.50
C GLU A 403 -1.03 -14.35 11.88
N ASP A 404 -1.77 -13.59 11.08
CA ASP A 404 -2.99 -14.03 10.41
C ASP A 404 -2.74 -15.20 9.43
N TRP A 405 -1.55 -15.29 8.83
CA TRP A 405 -1.21 -16.43 7.97
C TRP A 405 -1.22 -17.78 8.70
N PHE A 406 -1.10 -17.73 10.02
CA PHE A 406 -1.04 -18.91 10.88
C PHE A 406 -2.34 -19.14 11.67
N THR A 407 -3.23 -18.14 11.73
CA THR A 407 -4.53 -18.24 12.42
C THR A 407 -5.67 -18.72 11.51
N GLU A 408 -5.58 -18.53 10.19
CA GLU A 408 -6.61 -18.98 9.24
C GLU A 408 -6.74 -20.52 9.13
N GLU A 409 -5.77 -21.29 9.65
CA GLU A 409 -5.79 -22.75 9.64
C GLU A 409 -5.72 -23.32 11.07
N ASP A 410 -6.83 -23.25 11.81
CA ASP A 410 -7.05 -23.89 13.12
C ASP A 410 -6.33 -23.31 14.35
N SER A 411 -6.99 -23.46 15.50
CA SER A 411 -6.59 -23.31 16.90
C SER A 411 -5.15 -23.73 17.32
N ALA A 412 -4.30 -24.11 16.38
CA ALA A 412 -2.96 -24.63 16.57
C ALA A 412 -1.92 -23.55 16.92
N TYR A 413 -2.09 -22.27 16.46
CA TYR A 413 -1.08 -21.23 16.68
C TYR A 413 -0.92 -20.85 18.16
N GLY A 414 -2.03 -20.63 18.89
CA GLY A 414 -2.00 -20.44 20.34
C GLY A 414 -1.31 -21.59 21.07
N ASN A 415 -1.47 -22.79 20.56
CA ASN A 415 -0.91 -24.01 21.13
C ASN A 415 0.62 -24.14 20.93
N PHE A 416 1.23 -23.60 19.84
CA PHE A 416 2.69 -23.63 19.69
C PHE A 416 3.39 -22.77 20.76
N LYS A 417 2.88 -21.56 21.01
CA LYS A 417 3.41 -20.68 22.07
C LYS A 417 3.31 -21.35 23.44
N ASP A 418 2.16 -21.93 23.72
CA ASP A 418 1.92 -22.65 24.97
C ASP A 418 2.80 -23.90 25.09
N ALA A 419 2.98 -24.63 24.01
CA ALA A 419 3.87 -25.78 23.95
C ALA A 419 5.35 -25.37 24.15
N LEU A 420 5.79 -24.27 23.51
CA LEU A 420 7.14 -23.73 23.72
C LEU A 420 7.37 -23.32 25.17
N LEU A 421 6.41 -22.64 25.78
CA LEU A 421 6.48 -22.21 27.18
C LEU A 421 6.37 -23.39 28.14
N ALA A 422 5.63 -24.44 27.80
CA ALA A 422 5.51 -25.68 28.56
C ALA A 422 6.69 -26.62 28.36
N GLY A 423 7.44 -26.49 27.24
CA GLY A 423 8.50 -27.43 26.84
C GLY A 423 7.98 -28.71 26.21
N ASP A 424 6.77 -28.66 25.62
CA ASP A 424 6.15 -29.81 24.91
C ASP A 424 6.76 -29.96 23.52
N LEU A 425 7.85 -30.72 23.43
CA LEU A 425 8.54 -31.01 22.18
C LEU A 425 7.70 -31.76 21.15
N ASP A 426 6.86 -32.67 21.60
CA ASP A 426 6.05 -33.48 20.70
C ASP A 426 5.05 -32.59 19.96
N TYR A 427 4.40 -31.71 20.69
CA TYR A 427 3.46 -30.77 20.08
C TYR A 427 4.17 -29.73 19.20
N MET A 428 5.30 -29.16 19.64
CA MET A 428 6.10 -28.24 18.82
C MET A 428 6.53 -28.88 17.50
N ASN A 429 6.98 -30.13 17.53
CA ASN A 429 7.37 -30.90 16.35
C ASN A 429 6.18 -31.18 15.43
N GLN A 430 5.05 -31.61 15.98
CA GLN A 430 3.83 -31.83 15.21
C GLN A 430 3.38 -30.57 14.49
N PHE A 431 3.30 -29.46 15.20
CA PHE A 431 2.92 -28.15 14.67
C PHE A 431 3.86 -27.70 13.55
N MET A 432 5.18 -27.68 13.81
CA MET A 432 6.16 -27.21 12.83
C MET A 432 6.18 -28.06 11.56
N ASN A 433 5.98 -29.37 11.65
CA ASN A 433 5.89 -30.23 10.47
C ASN A 433 4.58 -30.03 9.71
N GLN A 434 3.45 -29.81 10.39
CA GLN A 434 2.19 -29.47 9.74
C GLN A 434 2.30 -28.16 8.95
N VAL A 435 2.82 -27.13 9.57
CA VAL A 435 3.04 -25.83 8.92
C VAL A 435 4.07 -25.92 7.79
N ALA A 436 5.14 -26.69 7.98
CA ALA A 436 6.14 -26.90 6.94
C ALA A 436 5.56 -27.57 5.69
N LEU A 437 4.65 -28.54 5.85
CA LEU A 437 3.96 -29.18 4.74
C LEU A 437 3.08 -28.20 3.96
N GLN A 438 2.41 -27.30 4.63
CA GLN A 438 1.48 -26.33 4.04
C GLN A 438 2.20 -25.10 3.45
N THR A 439 3.20 -24.59 4.17
CA THR A 439 3.85 -23.31 3.85
C THR A 439 5.06 -23.48 2.93
N PHE A 440 5.78 -24.61 3.01
CA PHE A 440 7.04 -24.83 2.28
C PHE A 440 6.87 -25.58 0.96
N SER A 441 5.65 -25.90 0.55
CA SER A 441 5.38 -26.69 -0.67
C SER A 441 5.87 -26.02 -1.97
N SER A 442 6.12 -24.73 -1.96
CA SER A 442 6.61 -23.96 -3.12
C SER A 442 8.15 -23.91 -3.24
N PHE A 443 8.90 -24.49 -2.32
CA PHE A 443 10.37 -24.48 -2.36
C PHE A 443 10.99 -25.65 -3.13
N ASP A 444 10.18 -26.62 -3.58
CA ASP A 444 10.66 -27.86 -4.19
C ASP A 444 10.72 -27.86 -5.73
N THR A 445 10.44 -26.76 -6.41
CA THR A 445 10.51 -26.71 -7.86
C THR A 445 11.87 -26.24 -8.38
N GLY A 446 12.80 -27.19 -8.49
CA GLY A 446 13.80 -27.26 -9.54
C GLY A 446 14.81 -26.10 -9.65
N GLY A 447 15.78 -26.05 -8.77
CA GLY A 447 17.03 -25.33 -8.96
C GLY A 447 18.09 -25.90 -8.05
N LYS A 448 19.29 -26.14 -8.57
CA LYS A 448 20.44 -26.61 -7.77
C LYS A 448 20.59 -25.73 -6.53
N PRO A 449 20.90 -26.30 -5.34
CA PRO A 449 21.13 -25.52 -4.14
C PRO A 449 22.36 -24.65 -4.37
N SER A 450 22.17 -23.36 -4.57
CA SER A 450 23.21 -22.38 -4.48
C SER A 450 23.16 -21.82 -3.06
N GLU A 451 24.21 -22.14 -2.30
CA GLU A 451 24.65 -21.56 -1.05
C GLU A 451 23.84 -21.83 0.23
N GLU A 452 24.53 -22.44 1.18
CA GLU A 452 24.12 -23.05 2.44
C GLU A 452 23.47 -22.10 3.50
N LEU A 453 23.28 -20.82 3.21
CA LEU A 453 22.85 -19.81 4.20
C LEU A 453 21.42 -19.27 4.04
N GLU A 454 20.77 -19.43 2.90
CA GLU A 454 19.45 -18.82 2.65
C GLU A 454 18.26 -19.52 3.33
N PRO A 455 18.19 -20.87 3.44
CA PRO A 455 17.08 -21.51 4.13
C PRO A 455 17.04 -21.27 5.64
N GLU A 456 18.18 -21.15 6.30
CA GLU A 456 18.30 -20.98 7.76
C GLU A 456 17.67 -19.67 8.21
N ARG A 457 17.89 -18.58 7.49
CA ARG A 457 17.32 -17.26 7.78
C ARG A 457 15.81 -17.22 7.64
N PHE A 458 15.26 -17.98 6.68
CA PHE A 458 13.81 -18.07 6.52
C PHE A 458 13.15 -18.73 7.73
N TYR A 459 13.69 -19.85 8.20
CA TYR A 459 13.16 -20.58 9.36
C TYR A 459 13.30 -19.77 10.64
N HIS A 460 14.36 -19.01 10.75
CA HIS A 460 14.59 -18.07 11.85
C HIS A 460 13.51 -16.98 11.88
N GLY A 461 13.26 -16.29 10.76
CA GLY A 461 12.19 -15.27 10.66
C GLY A 461 10.80 -15.84 10.89
N PHE A 462 10.57 -17.06 10.42
CA PHE A 462 9.32 -17.77 10.66
C PHE A 462 9.06 -17.98 12.15
N VAL A 463 10.05 -18.51 12.90
CA VAL A 463 9.87 -18.76 14.34
C VAL A 463 9.80 -17.45 15.11
N LEU A 464 10.55 -16.39 14.70
CA LEU A 464 10.39 -15.05 15.29
C LEU A 464 8.95 -14.54 15.15
N GLY A 465 8.32 -14.70 13.99
CA GLY A 465 6.92 -14.35 13.78
C GLY A 465 5.97 -15.11 14.72
N LEU A 466 6.25 -16.41 14.99
CA LEU A 466 5.45 -17.21 15.92
C LEU A 466 5.51 -16.74 17.38
N ILE A 467 6.60 -16.12 17.80
CA ILE A 467 6.84 -15.76 19.21
C ILE A 467 6.74 -14.26 19.51
N VAL A 468 6.52 -13.42 18.49
CA VAL A 468 6.49 -11.95 18.64
C VAL A 468 5.46 -11.48 19.67
N ASP A 469 4.31 -12.10 19.75
CA ASP A 469 3.25 -11.85 20.76
C ASP A 469 3.72 -12.03 22.21
N LEU A 470 4.80 -12.76 22.39
CA LEU A 470 5.37 -12.95 23.71
C LEU A 470 6.20 -11.74 24.19
N ALA A 471 6.35 -10.69 23.35
CA ALA A 471 7.09 -9.46 23.67
C ALA A 471 6.56 -8.76 24.94
N GLY A 472 5.29 -8.92 25.31
CA GLY A 472 4.72 -8.46 26.58
C GLY A 472 5.13 -9.28 27.82
N LYS A 473 5.66 -10.49 27.62
CA LYS A 473 6.13 -11.41 28.69
C LYS A 473 7.64 -11.63 28.65
N TYR A 474 8.25 -11.43 27.48
CA TYR A 474 9.66 -11.67 27.21
C TYR A 474 10.30 -10.50 26.46
N ARG A 475 11.56 -10.24 26.76
CA ARG A 475 12.43 -9.47 25.87
C ARG A 475 13.01 -10.43 24.84
N ILE A 476 12.54 -10.34 23.61
CA ILE A 476 12.99 -11.20 22.50
C ILE A 476 14.13 -10.49 21.79
N THR A 477 15.25 -11.18 21.63
CA THR A 477 16.43 -10.69 20.89
C THR A 477 16.89 -11.73 19.90
N SER A 478 17.29 -11.29 18.71
CA SER A 478 17.77 -12.17 17.65
C SER A 478 19.06 -11.65 17.03
N ASN A 479 19.88 -12.56 16.50
CA ASN A 479 21.13 -12.25 15.78
C ASN A 479 22.10 -11.33 16.55
N ARG A 480 22.14 -11.44 17.88
CA ARG A 480 23.09 -10.69 18.73
C ARG A 480 24.28 -11.53 19.15
N GLU A 481 25.39 -10.85 19.43
CA GLU A 481 26.56 -11.49 20.00
C GLU A 481 26.38 -11.72 21.50
N SER A 482 26.65 -12.96 21.96
CA SER A 482 26.73 -13.33 23.36
C SER A 482 27.76 -14.44 23.51
N GLY A 483 28.53 -14.40 24.58
CA GLY A 483 29.65 -15.35 24.80
C GLY A 483 30.68 -15.27 23.67
N PHE A 484 30.97 -16.39 23.03
CA PHE A 484 31.95 -16.51 21.95
C PHE A 484 31.35 -16.59 20.54
N GLY A 485 30.07 -16.17 20.38
CA GLY A 485 29.41 -16.23 19.09
C GLY A 485 28.12 -15.43 19.00
N ARG A 486 27.41 -15.63 17.91
CA ARG A 486 26.14 -14.99 17.61
C ARG A 486 25.03 -16.04 17.73
N TYR A 487 24.05 -15.79 18.62
CA TYR A 487 22.87 -16.65 18.75
C TYR A 487 21.76 -16.24 17.77
N ASP A 488 20.88 -17.19 17.46
CA ASP A 488 19.76 -16.89 16.60
C ASP A 488 18.60 -16.21 17.34
N VAL A 489 18.08 -16.80 18.42
CA VAL A 489 17.02 -16.19 19.23
C VAL A 489 17.23 -16.45 20.71
N VAL A 490 17.07 -15.39 21.51
CA VAL A 490 17.00 -15.45 22.98
C VAL A 490 15.74 -14.75 23.46
N MET A 491 14.99 -15.43 24.33
CA MET A 491 13.83 -14.90 25.03
C MET A 491 14.16 -14.75 26.51
N GLU A 492 14.39 -13.51 26.94
CA GLU A 492 14.63 -13.16 28.35
C GLU A 492 13.29 -12.85 29.04
N PRO A 493 12.91 -13.54 30.12
CA PRO A 493 11.65 -13.30 30.79
C PRO A 493 11.60 -11.91 31.46
N LEU A 494 10.48 -11.22 31.33
CA LEU A 494 10.20 -9.96 32.04
C LEU A 494 9.57 -10.20 33.44
N LYS A 495 9.25 -11.46 33.77
CA LYS A 495 8.66 -11.87 35.06
C LYS A 495 9.45 -13.03 35.65
N GLU A 496 9.63 -13.02 36.97
CA GLU A 496 10.44 -14.01 37.70
C GLU A 496 9.92 -15.45 37.63
N ASN A 497 8.65 -15.66 37.30
CA ASN A 497 8.04 -16.99 37.20
C ASN A 497 8.17 -17.69 35.85
N LEU A 498 8.83 -17.06 34.89
CA LEU A 498 9.01 -17.62 33.54
C LEU A 498 10.46 -18.04 33.32
N ASP A 499 10.68 -19.09 32.52
CA ASP A 499 11.99 -19.56 32.15
C ASP A 499 12.52 -18.80 30.91
N ALA A 500 13.84 -18.56 30.87
CA ALA A 500 14.48 -18.03 29.67
C ALA A 500 14.58 -19.13 28.60
N ILE A 501 14.60 -18.75 27.34
CA ILE A 501 14.66 -19.69 26.20
C ILE A 501 15.75 -19.22 25.24
N VAL A 502 16.62 -20.15 24.82
CA VAL A 502 17.65 -19.96 23.80
C VAL A 502 17.38 -20.91 22.64
N MET A 503 17.33 -20.41 21.43
CA MET A 503 17.06 -21.19 20.23
C MET A 503 18.17 -21.00 19.20
N GLU A 504 18.53 -22.09 18.55
CA GLU A 504 19.48 -22.12 17.43
C GLU A 504 18.86 -22.88 16.27
N PHE A 505 18.99 -22.34 15.06
CA PHE A 505 18.40 -22.86 13.83
C PHE A 505 19.47 -23.41 12.90
N LYS A 506 19.26 -24.61 12.35
CA LYS A 506 20.21 -25.25 11.42
C LYS A 506 19.48 -25.92 10.28
N VAL A 507 20.00 -25.75 9.08
CA VAL A 507 19.60 -26.57 7.92
C VAL A 507 20.56 -27.75 7.82
N GLN A 508 20.00 -28.97 7.69
CA GLN A 508 20.78 -30.18 7.58
C GLN A 508 21.76 -30.11 6.40
N ASN A 509 23.04 -30.27 6.68
CA ASN A 509 24.05 -30.48 5.65
C ASN A 509 24.12 -31.97 5.30
N THR A 510 23.37 -32.39 4.29
CA THR A 510 23.25 -33.82 3.90
C THR A 510 24.58 -34.45 3.47
N SER A 511 25.64 -33.70 3.23
CA SER A 511 26.97 -34.21 2.94
C SER A 511 27.79 -34.55 4.22
N LYS A 512 27.41 -33.96 5.35
CA LYS A 512 28.13 -34.13 6.64
C LYS A 512 27.29 -34.77 7.73
N GLU A 513 25.96 -34.66 7.64
CA GLU A 513 24.99 -35.09 8.66
C GLU A 513 24.05 -36.15 8.08
N LYS A 514 23.89 -37.26 8.78
CA LYS A 514 23.11 -38.40 8.33
C LYS A 514 21.62 -38.24 8.62
N SER A 515 21.26 -37.48 9.66
CA SER A 515 19.88 -37.31 10.11
C SER A 515 19.62 -35.92 10.67
N LEU A 516 18.33 -35.57 10.86
CA LEU A 516 17.93 -34.32 11.51
C LEU A 516 18.32 -34.32 12.99
N GLU A 517 18.38 -35.45 13.65
CA GLU A 517 18.82 -35.61 15.03
C GLU A 517 20.28 -35.14 15.19
N GLU A 518 21.17 -35.53 14.27
CA GLU A 518 22.55 -35.03 14.26
C GLU A 518 22.60 -33.50 14.08
N THR A 519 21.72 -32.92 13.27
CA THR A 519 21.63 -31.48 13.07
C THR A 519 21.15 -30.76 14.34
N VAL A 520 20.16 -31.33 15.06
CA VAL A 520 19.71 -30.82 16.37
C VAL A 520 20.85 -30.86 17.38
N GLU A 521 21.59 -31.97 17.46
CA GLU A 521 22.74 -32.09 18.36
C GLU A 521 23.82 -31.05 18.05
N HIS A 522 24.04 -30.73 16.78
CA HIS A 522 24.99 -29.69 16.38
C HIS A 522 24.47 -28.29 16.79
N ALA A 523 23.18 -28.00 16.67
CA ALA A 523 22.61 -26.74 17.13
C ALA A 523 22.75 -26.58 18.66
N LEU A 524 22.39 -27.59 19.43
CA LEU A 524 22.51 -27.59 20.90
C LEU A 524 23.96 -27.49 21.35
N ARG A 525 24.89 -28.18 20.68
CA ARG A 525 26.32 -28.10 20.93
C ARG A 525 26.84 -26.68 20.67
N GLN A 526 26.41 -26.02 19.60
CA GLN A 526 26.80 -24.65 19.30
C GLN A 526 26.36 -23.69 20.40
N ILE A 527 25.11 -23.79 20.91
CA ILE A 527 24.65 -23.01 22.04
C ILE A 527 25.59 -23.15 23.23
N GLN A 528 26.02 -24.39 23.56
CA GLN A 528 26.91 -24.66 24.71
C GLN A 528 28.34 -24.16 24.49
N GLU A 529 28.93 -24.49 23.33
CA GLU A 529 30.33 -24.10 23.01
C GLU A 529 30.49 -22.58 22.90
N LYS A 530 29.48 -21.89 22.38
CA LYS A 530 29.49 -20.43 22.21
C LYS A 530 28.95 -19.68 23.43
N GLN A 531 28.43 -20.40 24.44
CA GLN A 531 27.92 -19.83 25.70
C GLN A 531 26.89 -18.70 25.48
N TYR A 532 25.87 -18.98 24.67
CA TYR A 532 24.82 -17.99 24.32
C TYR A 532 23.99 -17.53 25.51
N ASP A 533 24.04 -18.25 26.61
CA ASP A 533 23.37 -17.94 27.89
C ASP A 533 24.13 -16.95 28.78
N THR A 534 25.33 -16.52 28.39
CA THR A 534 26.23 -15.66 29.20
C THR A 534 25.53 -14.40 29.70
N GLU A 535 24.76 -13.71 28.85
CA GLU A 535 24.03 -12.49 29.25
C GLU A 535 22.89 -12.78 30.21
N LEU A 536 22.20 -13.91 30.03
CA LEU A 536 21.11 -14.35 30.92
C LEU A 536 21.61 -14.66 32.32
N LEU A 537 22.73 -15.39 32.39
CA LEU A 537 23.40 -15.72 33.64
C LEU A 537 23.94 -14.46 34.35
N ALA A 538 24.52 -13.52 33.58
CA ALA A 538 25.00 -12.25 34.12
C ALA A 538 23.89 -11.37 34.71
N ARG A 539 22.64 -11.55 34.23
CA ARG A 539 21.43 -10.87 34.74
C ARG A 539 20.77 -11.63 35.90
N GLY A 540 21.39 -12.70 36.39
CA GLY A 540 20.92 -13.43 37.56
C GLY A 540 19.90 -14.53 37.30
N ILE A 541 19.64 -14.92 36.04
CA ILE A 541 18.78 -16.06 35.72
C ILE A 541 19.57 -17.34 35.99
N ALA A 542 19.05 -18.20 36.87
CA ALA A 542 19.67 -19.47 37.21
C ALA A 542 19.72 -20.42 35.98
N LYS A 543 20.79 -21.19 35.84
CA LYS A 543 20.99 -22.05 34.68
C LYS A 543 19.88 -23.09 34.49
N GLU A 544 19.30 -23.57 35.57
CA GLU A 544 18.18 -24.53 35.60
C GLU A 544 16.87 -23.91 35.07
N ARG A 545 16.84 -22.58 34.93
CA ARG A 545 15.72 -21.81 34.40
C ARG A 545 15.97 -21.31 32.98
N ILE A 546 16.96 -21.88 32.29
CA ILE A 546 17.25 -21.59 30.89
C ILE A 546 16.98 -22.85 30.09
N ARG A 547 16.03 -22.77 29.15
CA ARG A 547 15.73 -23.86 28.23
C ARG A 547 16.46 -23.62 26.90
N TYR A 548 16.97 -24.69 26.32
CA TYR A 548 17.71 -24.66 25.08
C TYR A 548 16.98 -25.50 24.02
N TYR A 549 16.78 -24.96 22.83
CA TYR A 549 16.15 -25.66 21.73
C TYR A 549 16.99 -25.57 20.46
N GLY A 550 17.28 -26.74 19.87
CA GLY A 550 17.87 -26.85 18.55
C GLY A 550 16.76 -27.13 17.51
N PHE A 551 16.68 -26.31 16.49
CA PHE A 551 15.73 -26.47 15.38
C PHE A 551 16.49 -26.93 14.15
N ALA A 552 16.19 -28.12 13.64
CA ALA A 552 16.79 -28.70 12.45
C ALA A 552 15.78 -28.77 11.30
N PHE A 553 16.19 -28.32 10.10
CA PHE A 553 15.33 -28.25 8.92
C PHE A 553 15.93 -29.01 7.74
N ARG A 554 15.06 -29.73 6.99
CA ARG A 554 15.40 -30.35 5.72
C ARG A 554 14.20 -30.33 4.78
N GLY A 555 14.14 -29.38 3.85
CA GLY A 555 12.98 -29.17 3.01
C GLY A 555 11.72 -28.95 3.85
N LYS A 556 10.75 -29.87 3.75
CA LYS A 556 9.48 -29.82 4.52
C LYS A 556 9.54 -30.54 5.88
N LYS A 557 10.68 -31.04 6.29
CA LYS A 557 10.81 -31.72 7.58
C LYS A 557 11.50 -30.83 8.58
N VAL A 558 10.91 -30.76 9.78
CA VAL A 558 11.44 -30.01 10.92
C VAL A 558 11.58 -30.97 12.10
N LEU A 559 12.71 -30.89 12.81
CA LEU A 559 12.92 -31.56 14.09
C LEU A 559 13.40 -30.54 15.11
N ILE A 560 12.72 -30.50 16.26
CA ILE A 560 13.09 -29.68 17.41
C ILE A 560 13.51 -30.62 18.53
N GLY A 561 14.62 -30.31 19.18
CA GLY A 561 15.10 -31.02 20.36
C GLY A 561 15.69 -30.07 21.41
N ASN A 562 15.83 -30.57 22.64
CA ASN A 562 16.37 -29.84 23.80
C ASN A 562 17.45 -30.65 24.52
#